data_bb787aea3ce925e2d2ebdbc90683d2a7
#
_entry.id   bb787aea3ce925e2d2ebdbc90683d2a7
#
_cell.length_a   1.000
_cell.length_b   1.000
_cell.length_c   1.000
_cell.angle_alpha   90.00
_cell.angle_beta   90.00
_cell.angle_gamma   90.00
#
_symmetry.space_group_name_H-M   'P 1'
#
loop_
_entity.id
_entity.type
_entity.pdbx_description
1 polymer ?
#
loop_
_entity_poly.entity_id
_entity_poly.type
_entity_poly.pdbx_seq_one_letter_code
_entity_poly.pdbx_strand_id
1 'polypeptide(L)'
;DMVSMARPLRADAAVVKKAAQGRADRINTCIACNQACLDHVFQNKTSSCLVNPRACHETELVYRPVTAPSSRKRIAVVGAGPAGLTAATVAAERGHEVHLFDAAAAIGGQLNMAKVVPGKEEFHEMLRYLATRVQDTGVHLHLNQRVQANDLAGYDEVVIATGVEPRDPKIPGQDHPKVLSYIDVLRHGKPVGQRVAVIGAGGIGFDVAEFLVHGNHPSTTLDLPAWKAEWGITDPAEARGGLATAGPHVTPPARHVTLLQRKKGKLGAGLGKTTGWIHRTTLK
;
A
#
# COMPACT_ATOMS: atom_id res chain seq x y z
N ASP A 1 24.21 7.30 22.76
CA ASP A 1 23.96 7.76 21.39
C ASP A 1 22.52 8.23 21.25
N MET A 2 22.24 9.09 20.29
CA MET A 2 20.93 9.68 20.07
C MET A 2 20.48 9.41 18.63
N VAL A 3 19.20 9.03 18.47
CA VAL A 3 18.59 8.78 17.16
C VAL A 3 17.45 9.76 16.94
N SER A 4 17.43 10.44 15.78
CA SER A 4 16.33 11.31 15.35
C SER A 4 15.49 10.59 14.30
N MET A 5 14.16 10.53 14.51
CA MET A 5 13.21 9.87 13.62
C MET A 5 11.98 10.74 13.41
N ALA A 6 11.48 10.82 12.17
CA ALA A 6 10.24 11.54 11.86
C ALA A 6 9.11 10.57 11.43
N ARG A 7 9.30 9.83 10.34
CA ARG A 7 8.26 8.96 9.76
C ARG A 7 7.81 7.82 10.67
N PRO A 8 8.71 7.11 11.38
CA PRO A 8 8.29 6.04 12.30
C PRO A 8 7.36 6.56 13.40
N LEU A 9 7.69 7.69 14.03
CA LEU A 9 6.86 8.31 15.07
C LEU A 9 5.53 8.83 14.53
N ARG A 10 5.47 9.26 13.28
CA ARG A 10 4.23 9.68 12.62
C ARG A 10 3.32 8.49 12.30
N ALA A 11 3.88 7.39 11.83
CA ALA A 11 3.14 6.16 11.56
C ALA A 11 2.66 5.49 12.86
N ASP A 12 3.50 5.49 13.89
CA ASP A 12 3.22 4.89 15.19
C ASP A 12 3.82 5.72 16.32
N ALA A 13 3.00 6.50 17.01
CA ALA A 13 3.45 7.33 18.14
C ALA A 13 4.06 6.49 19.29
N ALA A 14 3.74 5.20 19.38
CA ALA A 14 4.23 4.28 20.40
C ALA A 14 5.42 3.42 19.94
N VAL A 15 6.03 3.71 18.79
CA VAL A 15 7.10 2.88 18.18
C VAL A 15 8.23 2.56 19.15
N VAL A 16 8.75 3.56 19.86
CA VAL A 16 9.83 3.39 20.84
C VAL A 16 9.41 2.50 22.00
N LYS A 17 8.22 2.73 22.55
CA LYS A 17 7.66 1.89 23.64
C LYS A 17 7.49 0.44 23.21
N LYS A 18 6.93 0.21 22.03
CA LYS A 18 6.74 -1.13 21.46
C LYS A 18 8.07 -1.84 21.21
N ALA A 19 9.05 -1.13 20.64
CA ALA A 19 10.40 -1.65 20.42
C ALA A 19 11.10 -2.04 21.73
N ALA A 20 11.04 -1.18 22.75
CA ALA A 20 11.61 -1.46 24.07
C ALA A 20 10.96 -2.67 24.78
N GLN A 21 9.72 -2.99 24.43
CA GLN A 21 8.99 -4.15 24.95
C GLN A 21 9.18 -5.42 24.09
N GLY A 22 10.03 -5.40 23.05
CA GLY A 22 10.17 -6.51 22.11
C GLY A 22 8.94 -6.77 21.23
N ARG A 23 8.05 -5.77 21.10
CA ARG A 23 6.77 -5.89 20.40
C ARG A 23 6.85 -5.31 18.97
N ALA A 24 7.86 -5.71 18.22
CA ALA A 24 8.04 -5.29 16.84
C ALA A 24 6.85 -5.70 15.95
N ASP A 25 6.21 -6.83 16.25
CA ASP A 25 4.98 -7.33 15.63
C ASP A 25 3.82 -6.33 15.67
N ARG A 26 3.80 -5.41 16.63
CA ARG A 26 2.75 -4.40 16.85
C ARG A 26 3.11 -3.00 16.36
N ILE A 27 4.27 -2.81 15.77
CA ILE A 27 4.67 -1.51 15.22
C ILE A 27 3.93 -1.29 13.88
N ASN A 28 3.24 -0.16 13.77
CA ASN A 28 2.65 0.31 12.53
C ASN A 28 3.74 0.94 11.66
N THR A 29 4.21 0.22 10.67
CA THR A 29 5.37 0.61 9.84
C THR A 29 4.97 1.66 8.80
N CYS A 30 5.83 2.67 8.61
CA CYS A 30 5.67 3.62 7.53
C CYS A 30 5.83 2.93 6.16
N ILE A 31 4.87 3.12 5.27
CA ILE A 31 4.86 2.52 3.91
C ILE A 31 5.55 3.41 2.85
N ALA A 32 6.35 4.36 3.26
CA ALA A 32 7.15 5.26 2.41
C ALA A 32 6.38 6.01 1.29
N CYS A 33 5.06 6.12 1.38
CA CYS A 33 4.18 6.66 0.34
C CYS A 33 4.24 8.18 0.14
N ASN A 34 4.70 8.94 1.12
CA ASN A 34 4.76 10.40 1.16
C ASN A 34 3.42 11.17 0.96
N GLN A 35 2.31 10.48 0.71
CA GLN A 35 1.05 11.08 0.22
C GLN A 35 0.41 12.05 1.22
N ALA A 36 0.11 11.58 2.46
CA ALA A 36 -0.55 12.43 3.45
C ALA A 36 0.44 13.23 4.33
N CYS A 37 1.72 13.00 4.20
CA CYS A 37 2.74 13.78 4.88
C CYS A 37 3.36 14.85 3.96
N LEU A 38 4.32 14.47 3.10
CA LEU A 38 5.05 15.44 2.28
C LEU A 38 4.19 16.06 1.16
N ASP A 39 3.37 15.25 0.46
CA ASP A 39 2.56 15.80 -0.64
C ASP A 39 1.47 16.75 -0.14
N HIS A 40 0.96 16.59 1.10
CA HIS A 40 0.03 17.53 1.72
C HIS A 40 0.65 18.92 1.91
N VAL A 41 1.95 19.00 2.27
CA VAL A 41 2.65 20.28 2.43
C VAL A 41 2.58 21.12 1.15
N PHE A 42 2.77 20.48 -0.01
CA PHE A 42 2.66 21.17 -1.31
C PHE A 42 1.24 21.55 -1.73
N GLN A 43 0.24 21.12 -0.96
CA GLN A 43 -1.18 21.45 -1.18
C GLN A 43 -1.73 22.38 -0.10
N ASN A 44 -0.89 22.92 0.78
CA ASN A 44 -1.28 23.70 1.96
C ASN A 44 -2.31 22.96 2.85
N LYS A 45 -2.20 21.65 2.95
CA LYS A 45 -3.05 20.82 3.82
C LYS A 45 -2.29 20.45 5.08
N THR A 46 -3.03 20.27 6.17
CA THR A 46 -2.48 19.68 7.39
C THR A 46 -1.84 18.35 7.06
N SER A 47 -0.61 18.17 7.53
CA SER A 47 0.12 16.91 7.37
C SER A 47 -0.58 15.81 8.17
N SER A 48 -0.62 14.60 7.62
CA SER A 48 -1.16 13.41 8.28
C SER A 48 -0.40 12.16 7.83
N CYS A 49 -0.94 10.97 8.04
CA CYS A 49 -0.32 9.72 7.60
C CYS A 49 -1.40 8.76 7.10
N LEU A 50 -1.16 8.08 5.95
CA LEU A 50 -2.12 7.12 5.39
C LEU A 50 -2.34 5.90 6.29
N VAL A 51 -1.30 5.48 7.03
CA VAL A 51 -1.39 4.33 7.95
C VAL A 51 -1.76 4.74 9.38
N ASN A 52 -1.80 6.03 9.66
CA ASN A 52 -2.22 6.60 10.95
C ASN A 52 -2.97 7.91 10.74
N PRO A 53 -4.27 7.87 10.45
CA PRO A 53 -5.06 9.08 10.18
C PRO A 53 -5.14 10.04 11.38
N ARG A 54 -4.85 9.57 12.59
CA ARG A 54 -4.78 10.42 13.78
C ARG A 54 -3.55 11.34 13.81
N ALA A 55 -2.49 11.01 13.07
CA ALA A 55 -1.29 11.84 13.04
C ALA A 55 -1.63 13.28 12.64
N CYS A 56 -1.32 14.25 13.50
CA CYS A 56 -1.68 15.66 13.43
C CYS A 56 -3.19 15.95 13.54
N HIS A 57 -4.00 14.97 13.95
CA HIS A 57 -5.44 15.08 14.19
C HIS A 57 -5.86 14.42 15.53
N GLU A 58 -4.93 14.32 16.47
CA GLU A 58 -5.11 13.57 17.73
C GLU A 58 -6.22 14.17 18.61
N THR A 59 -6.46 15.47 18.51
CA THR A 59 -7.51 16.17 19.27
C THR A 59 -8.90 16.08 18.60
N GLU A 60 -8.94 15.77 17.30
CA GLU A 60 -10.17 15.65 16.52
C GLU A 60 -10.63 14.20 16.45
N LEU A 61 -9.71 13.28 16.14
CA LEU A 61 -9.97 11.84 16.01
C LEU A 61 -9.73 11.12 17.34
N VAL A 62 -10.58 11.39 18.34
CA VAL A 62 -10.50 10.77 19.65
C VAL A 62 -11.33 9.50 19.69
N TYR A 63 -10.68 8.34 19.69
CA TYR A 63 -11.34 7.03 19.75
C TYR A 63 -11.70 6.65 21.19
N ARG A 64 -12.79 7.25 21.72
CA ARG A 64 -13.23 6.99 23.07
C ARG A 64 -13.84 5.60 23.19
N PRO A 65 -13.44 4.79 24.21
CA PRO A 65 -14.10 3.54 24.49
C PRO A 65 -15.58 3.72 24.87
N VAL A 66 -16.40 2.77 24.47
CA VAL A 66 -17.80 2.66 24.90
C VAL A 66 -17.81 2.03 26.29
N THR A 67 -18.23 2.79 27.29
CA THR A 67 -18.23 2.35 28.68
C THR A 67 -19.55 1.68 29.10
N ALA A 68 -20.68 2.15 28.57
CA ALA A 68 -21.99 1.59 28.89
C ALA A 68 -22.28 0.34 28.04
N PRO A 69 -22.65 -0.80 28.68
CA PRO A 69 -23.01 -2.02 27.94
C PRO A 69 -24.12 -1.80 26.90
N SER A 70 -25.11 -0.96 27.22
CA SER A 70 -26.23 -0.62 26.36
C SER A 70 -25.81 0.18 25.09
N SER A 71 -24.63 0.76 25.09
CA SER A 71 -24.09 1.50 23.93
C SER A 71 -23.16 0.62 23.07
N ARG A 72 -22.91 -0.62 23.46
CA ARG A 72 -22.19 -1.58 22.63
C ARG A 72 -23.05 -1.98 21.45
N LYS A 73 -22.44 -2.00 20.29
CA LYS A 73 -23.09 -2.42 19.06
C LYS A 73 -22.46 -3.68 18.52
N ARG A 74 -23.24 -4.45 17.78
CA ARG A 74 -22.80 -5.55 16.94
C ARG A 74 -22.62 -5.01 15.51
N ILE A 75 -21.38 -4.95 15.06
CA ILE A 75 -21.01 -4.27 13.80
C ILE A 75 -20.53 -5.28 12.78
N ALA A 76 -21.10 -5.25 11.58
CA ALA A 76 -20.58 -5.97 10.44
C ALA A 76 -19.70 -5.04 9.59
N VAL A 77 -18.50 -5.50 9.23
CA VAL A 77 -17.64 -4.85 8.26
C VAL A 77 -17.47 -5.77 7.05
N VAL A 78 -17.78 -5.28 5.85
CA VAL A 78 -17.72 -6.08 4.62
C VAL A 78 -16.54 -5.60 3.78
N GLY A 79 -15.54 -6.47 3.64
CA GLY A 79 -14.28 -6.24 2.93
C GLY A 79 -13.09 -6.12 3.88
N ALA A 80 -12.16 -7.07 3.81
CA ALA A 80 -10.94 -7.12 4.61
C ALA A 80 -9.72 -6.48 3.89
N GLY A 81 -9.94 -5.43 3.12
CA GLY A 81 -8.92 -4.51 2.66
C GLY A 81 -8.49 -3.53 3.77
N PRO A 82 -7.54 -2.62 3.52
CA PRO A 82 -7.01 -1.70 4.53
C PRO A 82 -8.09 -0.89 5.24
N ALA A 83 -9.09 -0.42 4.51
CA ALA A 83 -10.20 0.37 5.06
C ALA A 83 -11.04 -0.45 6.05
N GLY A 84 -11.46 -1.65 5.65
CA GLY A 84 -12.26 -2.53 6.50
C GLY A 84 -11.49 -3.04 7.71
N LEU A 85 -10.24 -3.45 7.53
CA LEU A 85 -9.36 -3.86 8.63
C LEU A 85 -9.18 -2.75 9.67
N THR A 86 -8.96 -1.51 9.21
CA THR A 86 -8.83 -0.36 10.12
C THR A 86 -10.15 -0.04 10.82
N ALA A 87 -11.27 0.00 10.09
CA ALA A 87 -12.58 0.25 10.68
C ALA A 87 -12.95 -0.81 11.73
N ALA A 88 -12.75 -2.10 11.40
CA ALA A 88 -13.05 -3.21 12.29
C ALA A 88 -12.23 -3.16 13.58
N THR A 89 -10.90 -2.98 13.46
CA THR A 89 -10.02 -2.97 14.63
C THR A 89 -10.25 -1.74 15.52
N VAL A 90 -10.53 -0.57 14.93
CA VAL A 90 -10.86 0.65 15.71
C VAL A 90 -12.21 0.51 16.41
N ALA A 91 -13.22 -0.05 15.74
CA ALA A 91 -14.53 -0.29 16.36
C ALA A 91 -14.42 -1.29 17.53
N ALA A 92 -13.65 -2.37 17.36
CA ALA A 92 -13.41 -3.35 18.43
C ALA A 92 -12.64 -2.76 19.60
N GLU A 93 -11.60 -1.94 19.37
CA GLU A 93 -10.89 -1.20 20.42
C GLU A 93 -11.81 -0.29 21.24
N ARG A 94 -12.83 0.26 20.58
CA ARG A 94 -13.84 1.08 21.26
C ARG A 94 -14.82 0.26 22.07
N GLY A 95 -14.80 -1.07 21.99
CA GLY A 95 -15.59 -1.98 22.80
C GLY A 95 -16.85 -2.52 22.11
N HIS A 96 -16.96 -2.38 20.80
CA HIS A 96 -18.03 -3.00 19.99
C HIS A 96 -17.71 -4.47 19.71
N GLU A 97 -18.75 -5.30 19.46
CA GLU A 97 -18.60 -6.63 18.88
C GLU A 97 -18.50 -6.48 17.34
N VAL A 98 -17.40 -6.93 16.75
CA VAL A 98 -17.15 -6.68 15.34
C VAL A 98 -16.91 -7.97 14.56
N HIS A 99 -17.67 -8.15 13.49
CA HIS A 99 -17.52 -9.22 12.51
C HIS A 99 -17.02 -8.63 11.19
N LEU A 100 -15.87 -9.12 10.74
CA LEU A 100 -15.25 -8.68 9.48
C LEU A 100 -15.33 -9.81 8.45
N PHE A 101 -16.00 -9.54 7.33
CA PHE A 101 -16.25 -10.51 6.27
C PHE A 101 -15.46 -10.18 5.02
N ASP A 102 -14.91 -11.21 4.37
CA ASP A 102 -14.32 -11.09 3.04
C ASP A 102 -14.59 -12.36 2.20
N ALA A 103 -14.87 -12.17 0.92
CA ALA A 103 -15.03 -13.25 -0.03
C ALA A 103 -13.70 -13.95 -0.39
N ALA A 104 -12.56 -13.29 -0.16
CA ALA A 104 -11.24 -13.84 -0.41
C ALA A 104 -10.78 -14.75 0.73
N ALA A 105 -9.80 -15.61 0.42
CA ALA A 105 -9.17 -16.52 1.39
C ALA A 105 -8.14 -15.82 2.30
N ALA A 106 -7.82 -14.54 2.05
CA ALA A 106 -6.83 -13.79 2.80
C ALA A 106 -7.23 -12.32 2.91
N ILE A 107 -6.80 -11.69 4.02
CA ILE A 107 -6.93 -10.24 4.22
C ILE A 107 -6.04 -9.47 3.25
N GLY A 108 -6.31 -8.16 3.09
CA GLY A 108 -5.44 -7.22 2.38
C GLY A 108 -6.04 -6.65 1.09
N GLY A 109 -7.04 -7.31 0.50
CA GLY A 109 -7.71 -6.80 -0.70
C GLY A 109 -6.72 -6.46 -1.82
N GLN A 110 -6.75 -5.23 -2.32
CA GLN A 110 -5.85 -4.78 -3.39
C GLN A 110 -4.39 -4.57 -2.96
N LEU A 111 -4.09 -4.45 -1.66
CA LEU A 111 -2.69 -4.43 -1.19
C LEU A 111 -1.94 -5.70 -1.58
N ASN A 112 -2.63 -6.84 -1.72
CA ASN A 112 -2.01 -8.09 -2.18
C ASN A 112 -1.47 -8.02 -3.61
N MET A 113 -1.98 -7.08 -4.43
CA MET A 113 -1.41 -6.79 -5.75
C MET A 113 -0.33 -5.70 -5.67
N ALA A 114 -0.52 -4.69 -4.84
CA ALA A 114 0.44 -3.61 -4.71
C ALA A 114 1.77 -4.07 -4.11
N LYS A 115 1.75 -4.96 -3.12
CA LYS A 115 2.95 -5.45 -2.41
C LYS A 115 3.93 -6.26 -3.26
N VAL A 116 3.50 -6.75 -4.45
CA VAL A 116 4.37 -7.51 -5.36
C VAL A 116 5.12 -6.61 -6.34
N VAL A 117 4.78 -5.32 -6.37
CA VAL A 117 5.48 -4.33 -7.20
C VAL A 117 6.80 -3.97 -6.53
N PRO A 118 7.94 -4.02 -7.26
CA PRO A 118 9.24 -3.65 -6.71
C PRO A 118 9.22 -2.25 -6.08
N GLY A 119 9.86 -2.11 -4.92
CA GLY A 119 9.88 -0.87 -4.15
C GLY A 119 8.64 -0.63 -3.27
N LYS A 120 7.74 -1.60 -3.16
CA LYS A 120 6.55 -1.55 -2.29
C LYS A 120 6.50 -2.65 -1.23
N GLU A 121 7.64 -3.15 -0.86
CA GLU A 121 7.80 -4.25 0.10
C GLU A 121 7.23 -3.90 1.49
N GLU A 122 7.22 -2.61 1.87
CA GLU A 122 6.61 -2.16 3.13
C GLU A 122 5.12 -2.47 3.25
N PHE A 123 4.43 -2.77 2.16
CA PHE A 123 3.04 -3.22 2.23
C PHE A 123 2.88 -4.61 2.86
N HIS A 124 3.92 -5.44 2.85
CA HIS A 124 3.94 -6.68 3.63
C HIS A 124 3.88 -6.38 5.13
N GLU A 125 4.65 -5.38 5.58
CA GLU A 125 4.65 -4.93 6.97
C GLU A 125 3.32 -4.29 7.40
N MET A 126 2.67 -3.55 6.51
CA MET A 126 1.33 -3.04 6.76
C MET A 126 0.32 -4.16 6.97
N LEU A 127 0.36 -5.22 6.14
CA LEU A 127 -0.52 -6.37 6.29
C LEU A 127 -0.21 -7.16 7.57
N ARG A 128 1.07 -7.34 7.92
CA ARG A 128 1.49 -7.94 9.20
C ARG A 128 0.87 -7.18 10.37
N TYR A 129 1.04 -5.86 10.40
CA TYR A 129 0.47 -5.02 11.45
C TYR A 129 -1.05 -5.16 11.55
N LEU A 130 -1.76 -5.06 10.43
CA LEU A 130 -3.23 -5.17 10.41
C LEU A 130 -3.71 -6.56 10.83
N ALA A 131 -3.00 -7.64 10.46
CA ALA A 131 -3.29 -9.00 10.93
C ALA A 131 -3.14 -9.12 12.45
N THR A 132 -2.04 -8.60 12.99
CA THR A 132 -1.81 -8.56 14.44
C THR A 132 -2.90 -7.77 15.16
N ARG A 133 -3.33 -6.64 14.58
CA ARG A 133 -4.41 -5.81 15.13
C ARG A 133 -5.75 -6.57 15.20
N VAL A 134 -6.11 -7.33 14.15
CA VAL A 134 -7.33 -8.16 14.14
C VAL A 134 -7.31 -9.14 15.32
N GLN A 135 -6.17 -9.81 15.55
CA GLN A 135 -6.01 -10.74 16.68
C GLN A 135 -6.08 -10.04 18.04
N ASP A 136 -5.33 -8.95 18.21
CA ASP A 136 -5.24 -8.22 19.48
C ASP A 136 -6.56 -7.59 19.90
N THR A 137 -7.40 -7.18 18.96
CA THR A 137 -8.68 -6.50 19.24
C THR A 137 -9.87 -7.46 19.33
N GLY A 138 -9.68 -8.74 19.00
CA GLY A 138 -10.74 -9.74 19.07
C GLY A 138 -11.80 -9.59 17.98
N VAL A 139 -11.48 -9.03 16.84
CA VAL A 139 -12.37 -8.99 15.68
C VAL A 139 -12.65 -10.41 15.18
N HIS A 140 -13.93 -10.76 15.00
CA HIS A 140 -14.35 -12.03 14.40
C HIS A 140 -14.14 -11.97 12.89
N LEU A 141 -13.08 -12.60 12.40
CA LEU A 141 -12.72 -12.59 10.98
C LEU A 141 -13.34 -13.80 10.25
N HIS A 142 -14.09 -13.51 9.19
CA HIS A 142 -14.78 -14.49 8.34
C HIS A 142 -14.26 -14.37 6.90
N LEU A 143 -13.29 -15.20 6.53
CA LEU A 143 -12.76 -15.29 5.17
C LEU A 143 -13.52 -16.34 4.34
N ASN A 144 -13.36 -16.30 3.02
CA ASN A 144 -14.10 -17.14 2.05
C ASN A 144 -15.62 -17.00 2.19
N GLN A 145 -16.10 -15.89 2.71
CA GLN A 145 -17.51 -15.65 2.96
C GLN A 145 -18.00 -14.39 2.24
N ARG A 146 -18.71 -14.60 1.13
CA ARG A 146 -19.43 -13.52 0.45
C ARG A 146 -20.79 -13.33 1.09
N VAL A 147 -20.97 -12.22 1.79
CA VAL A 147 -22.23 -11.88 2.43
C VAL A 147 -23.17 -11.15 1.48
N GLN A 148 -24.47 -11.33 1.71
CA GLN A 148 -25.57 -10.64 1.05
C GLN A 148 -26.30 -9.76 2.07
N ALA A 149 -27.18 -8.88 1.62
CA ALA A 149 -27.90 -7.96 2.49
C ALA A 149 -28.67 -8.68 3.63
N ASN A 150 -29.25 -9.83 3.35
CA ASN A 150 -29.99 -10.60 4.35
C ASN A 150 -29.09 -11.19 5.45
N ASP A 151 -27.83 -11.49 5.15
CA ASP A 151 -26.86 -12.00 6.14
C ASP A 151 -26.49 -10.92 7.18
N LEU A 152 -26.77 -9.67 6.88
CA LEU A 152 -26.40 -8.50 7.68
C LEU A 152 -27.55 -7.96 8.54
N ALA A 153 -28.76 -8.52 8.42
CA ALA A 153 -29.97 -8.01 9.09
C ALA A 153 -29.91 -8.06 10.64
N GLY A 154 -29.01 -8.86 11.22
CA GLY A 154 -28.85 -8.98 12.68
C GLY A 154 -27.78 -8.08 13.28
N TYR A 155 -27.20 -7.14 12.51
CA TYR A 155 -26.20 -6.19 12.97
C TYR A 155 -26.80 -4.81 13.20
N ASP A 156 -26.32 -4.11 14.24
CA ASP A 156 -26.78 -2.75 14.54
C ASP A 156 -26.25 -1.73 13.52
N GLU A 157 -25.02 -1.98 13.01
CA GLU A 157 -24.37 -1.13 12.00
C GLU A 157 -23.64 -1.99 10.97
N VAL A 158 -23.59 -1.49 9.74
CA VAL A 158 -22.89 -2.14 8.63
C VAL A 158 -21.92 -1.15 7.99
N VAL A 159 -20.65 -1.54 7.91
CA VAL A 159 -19.60 -0.78 7.22
C VAL A 159 -19.26 -1.48 5.91
N ILE A 160 -19.53 -0.83 4.78
CA ILE A 160 -19.19 -1.34 3.46
C ILE A 160 -17.80 -0.84 3.06
N ALA A 161 -16.83 -1.76 2.98
CA ALA A 161 -15.43 -1.49 2.65
C ALA A 161 -14.92 -2.41 1.54
N THR A 162 -15.77 -2.74 0.57
CA THR A 162 -15.53 -3.71 -0.51
C THR A 162 -14.52 -3.25 -1.56
N GLY A 163 -14.02 -2.02 -1.46
CA GLY A 163 -13.03 -1.47 -2.37
C GLY A 163 -13.60 -0.98 -3.69
N VAL A 164 -12.80 -1.04 -4.73
CA VAL A 164 -13.15 -0.56 -6.08
C VAL A 164 -12.89 -1.65 -7.11
N GLU A 165 -13.68 -1.63 -8.18
CA GLU A 165 -13.47 -2.46 -9.36
C GLU A 165 -12.80 -1.64 -10.48
N PRO A 166 -11.98 -2.27 -11.33
CA PRO A 166 -11.42 -1.62 -12.49
C PRO A 166 -12.52 -1.10 -13.42
N ARG A 167 -12.34 0.12 -13.90
CA ARG A 167 -13.25 0.63 -14.92
C ARG A 167 -13.07 -0.15 -16.24
N ASP A 168 -14.14 -0.61 -16.82
CA ASP A 168 -14.15 -1.11 -18.19
C ASP A 168 -14.06 0.07 -19.18
N PRO A 169 -12.96 0.24 -19.92
CA PRO A 169 -12.76 1.34 -20.85
C PRO A 169 -13.51 1.15 -22.17
N LYS A 170 -14.02 -0.04 -22.47
CA LYS A 170 -14.70 -0.43 -23.73
C LYS A 170 -13.89 -0.05 -24.97
N ILE A 171 -12.61 -0.41 -24.97
CA ILE A 171 -11.71 -0.18 -26.11
C ILE A 171 -11.93 -1.28 -27.14
N PRO A 172 -12.12 -0.97 -28.45
CA PRO A 172 -12.22 -1.98 -29.47
C PRO A 172 -11.02 -2.94 -29.46
N GLY A 173 -11.28 -4.24 -29.44
CA GLY A 173 -10.26 -5.29 -29.36
C GLY A 173 -9.78 -5.65 -27.95
N GLN A 174 -10.33 -5.06 -26.89
CA GLN A 174 -9.95 -5.39 -25.51
C GLN A 174 -10.27 -6.85 -25.13
N ASP A 175 -11.18 -7.52 -25.86
CA ASP A 175 -11.54 -8.92 -25.64
C ASP A 175 -10.58 -9.93 -26.30
N HIS A 176 -9.56 -9.42 -27.01
CA HIS A 176 -8.58 -10.28 -27.65
C HIS A 176 -7.75 -11.06 -26.60
N PRO A 177 -7.46 -12.37 -26.79
CA PRO A 177 -6.76 -13.19 -25.80
C PRO A 177 -5.37 -12.68 -25.36
N LYS A 178 -4.75 -11.81 -26.14
CA LYS A 178 -3.48 -11.15 -25.78
C LYS A 178 -3.65 -9.95 -24.83
N VAL A 179 -4.88 -9.51 -24.57
CA VAL A 179 -5.16 -8.39 -23.68
C VAL A 179 -5.36 -8.92 -22.28
N LEU A 180 -4.56 -8.42 -21.35
CA LEU A 180 -4.59 -8.78 -19.94
C LEU A 180 -4.92 -7.56 -19.09
N SER A 181 -5.72 -7.75 -18.07
CA SER A 181 -5.90 -6.74 -17.03
C SER A 181 -4.70 -6.72 -16.07
N TYR A 182 -4.52 -5.62 -15.32
CA TYR A 182 -3.50 -5.58 -14.27
C TYR A 182 -3.74 -6.65 -13.19
N ILE A 183 -4.99 -7.06 -12.98
CA ILE A 183 -5.35 -8.15 -12.06
C ILE A 183 -4.82 -9.49 -12.59
N ASP A 184 -4.95 -9.74 -13.89
CA ASP A 184 -4.41 -10.95 -14.52
C ASP A 184 -2.90 -11.07 -14.31
N VAL A 185 -2.20 -9.94 -14.42
CA VAL A 185 -0.74 -9.87 -14.28
C VAL A 185 -0.31 -9.96 -12.82
N LEU A 186 -0.82 -9.07 -11.95
CA LEU A 186 -0.32 -8.92 -10.58
C LEU A 186 -0.92 -9.92 -9.59
N ARG A 187 -2.16 -10.37 -9.80
CA ARG A 187 -2.84 -11.32 -8.89
C ARG A 187 -2.76 -12.74 -9.40
N HIS A 188 -3.02 -12.94 -10.69
CA HIS A 188 -3.12 -14.28 -11.27
C HIS A 188 -1.83 -14.77 -11.92
N GLY A 189 -0.80 -13.91 -12.03
CA GLY A 189 0.50 -14.27 -12.59
C GLY A 189 0.43 -14.80 -14.02
N LYS A 190 -0.56 -14.35 -14.82
CA LYS A 190 -0.69 -14.80 -16.20
C LYS A 190 0.59 -14.48 -16.98
N PRO A 191 1.05 -15.38 -17.84
CA PRO A 191 2.26 -15.18 -18.63
C PRO A 191 2.15 -13.97 -19.56
N VAL A 192 3.19 -13.14 -19.57
CA VAL A 192 3.28 -11.92 -20.38
C VAL A 192 4.44 -12.05 -21.34
N GLY A 193 4.24 -11.63 -22.59
CA GLY A 193 5.27 -11.69 -23.64
C GLY A 193 6.44 -10.71 -23.42
N GLN A 194 7.45 -10.77 -24.29
CA GLN A 194 8.65 -9.94 -24.19
C GLN A 194 8.44 -8.47 -24.59
N ARG A 195 7.45 -8.19 -25.45
CA ARG A 195 7.08 -6.83 -25.88
C ARG A 195 5.67 -6.53 -25.45
N VAL A 196 5.51 -5.54 -24.57
CA VAL A 196 4.24 -5.22 -23.91
C VAL A 196 3.87 -3.76 -24.14
N ALA A 197 2.61 -3.52 -24.52
CA ALA A 197 2.01 -2.20 -24.50
C ALA A 197 1.10 -2.08 -23.28
N VAL A 198 1.38 -1.14 -22.38
CA VAL A 198 0.53 -0.82 -21.22
C VAL A 198 -0.34 0.38 -21.57
N ILE A 199 -1.65 0.18 -21.65
CA ILE A 199 -2.63 1.23 -21.99
C ILE A 199 -3.07 1.93 -20.71
N GLY A 200 -2.52 3.10 -20.48
CA GLY A 200 -2.76 3.93 -19.31
C GLY A 200 -1.47 4.20 -18.51
N ALA A 201 -1.06 5.47 -18.44
CA ALA A 201 0.14 5.92 -17.72
C ALA A 201 -0.24 6.69 -16.43
N GLY A 202 -1.21 6.15 -15.68
CA GLY A 202 -1.49 6.51 -14.30
C GLY A 202 -0.69 5.66 -13.31
N GLY A 203 -0.96 5.76 -12.01
CA GLY A 203 -0.25 5.02 -10.97
C GLY A 203 -0.18 3.51 -11.24
N ILE A 204 -1.34 2.88 -11.51
CA ILE A 204 -1.38 1.43 -11.82
C ILE A 204 -0.57 1.09 -13.08
N GLY A 205 -0.61 1.94 -14.11
CA GLY A 205 0.18 1.70 -15.34
C GLY A 205 1.68 1.75 -15.09
N PHE A 206 2.14 2.65 -14.23
CA PHE A 206 3.54 2.69 -13.79
C PHE A 206 3.91 1.46 -12.96
N ASP A 207 3.07 1.08 -11.97
CA ASP A 207 3.27 -0.10 -11.14
C ASP A 207 3.41 -1.39 -11.98
N VAL A 208 2.50 -1.57 -12.95
CA VAL A 208 2.56 -2.72 -13.88
C VAL A 208 3.80 -2.66 -14.75
N ALA A 209 4.19 -1.49 -15.23
CA ALA A 209 5.40 -1.33 -16.04
C ALA A 209 6.66 -1.67 -15.23
N GLU A 210 6.78 -1.16 -14.00
CA GLU A 210 7.89 -1.49 -13.09
C GLU A 210 7.95 -2.99 -12.78
N PHE A 211 6.81 -3.61 -12.47
CA PHE A 211 6.73 -5.06 -12.28
C PHE A 211 7.19 -5.85 -13.51
N LEU A 212 6.83 -5.42 -14.70
CA LEU A 212 7.16 -6.12 -15.95
C LEU A 212 8.62 -5.95 -16.39
N VAL A 213 9.19 -4.76 -16.22
CA VAL A 213 10.62 -4.51 -16.57
C VAL A 213 11.55 -5.15 -15.56
N HIS A 214 11.15 -5.20 -14.28
CA HIS A 214 11.92 -5.87 -13.24
C HIS A 214 11.91 -7.40 -13.42
N GLY A 215 10.77 -7.98 -13.79
CA GLY A 215 10.61 -9.43 -13.98
C GLY A 215 10.92 -10.22 -12.72
N ASN A 216 11.79 -11.23 -12.84
CA ASN A 216 12.17 -12.11 -11.74
C ASN A 216 13.51 -11.71 -11.07
N HIS A 217 14.04 -10.52 -11.35
CA HIS A 217 15.25 -10.06 -10.67
C HIS A 217 14.95 -9.84 -9.17
N PRO A 218 15.91 -10.12 -8.27
CA PRO A 218 15.75 -9.77 -6.86
C PRO A 218 15.51 -8.27 -6.69
N SER A 219 14.64 -7.89 -5.76
CA SER A 219 14.43 -6.47 -5.46
C SER A 219 15.67 -5.88 -4.78
N THR A 220 16.24 -4.84 -5.38
CA THR A 220 17.41 -4.14 -4.83
C THR A 220 17.05 -3.35 -3.57
N THR A 221 15.78 -3.02 -3.36
CA THR A 221 15.32 -2.25 -2.18
C THR A 221 15.49 -2.99 -0.85
N LEU A 222 15.65 -4.32 -0.89
CA LEU A 222 15.93 -5.15 0.29
C LEU A 222 17.41 -5.46 0.48
N ASP A 223 18.26 -5.01 -0.43
CA ASP A 223 19.72 -5.20 -0.43
C ASP A 223 20.42 -3.84 -0.59
N LEU A 224 20.93 -3.29 0.51
CA LEU A 224 21.54 -1.96 0.51
C LEU A 224 22.75 -1.84 -0.43
N PRO A 225 23.70 -2.80 -0.51
CA PRO A 225 24.77 -2.78 -1.49
C PRO A 225 24.27 -2.78 -2.93
N ALA A 226 23.33 -3.66 -3.26
CA ALA A 226 22.74 -3.73 -4.61
C ALA A 226 22.00 -2.43 -4.96
N TRP A 227 21.22 -1.86 -4.03
CA TRP A 227 20.54 -0.60 -4.21
C TRP A 227 21.50 0.57 -4.43
N LYS A 228 22.59 0.62 -3.64
CA LYS A 228 23.64 1.64 -3.83
C LYS A 228 24.28 1.53 -5.21
N ALA A 229 24.59 0.34 -5.67
CA ALA A 229 25.15 0.10 -6.99
C ALA A 229 24.19 0.52 -8.11
N GLU A 230 22.91 0.15 -8.00
CA GLU A 230 21.86 0.52 -8.96
C GLU A 230 21.76 2.04 -9.13
N TRP A 231 21.82 2.78 -8.01
CA TRP A 231 21.67 4.24 -8.02
C TRP A 231 23.00 5.01 -8.15
N GLY A 232 24.13 4.31 -8.24
CA GLY A 232 25.46 4.93 -8.28
C GLY A 232 25.81 5.68 -7.01
N ILE A 233 25.43 5.13 -5.85
CA ILE A 233 25.67 5.73 -4.54
C ILE A 233 26.81 4.98 -3.83
N THR A 234 27.71 5.73 -3.19
CA THR A 234 28.80 5.20 -2.36
C THR A 234 28.87 5.96 -1.04
N ASP A 235 29.85 5.62 -0.20
CA ASP A 235 30.12 6.35 1.02
C ASP A 235 30.70 7.74 0.70
N PRO A 236 30.24 8.84 1.32
CA PRO A 236 30.85 10.18 1.16
C PRO A 236 32.32 10.25 1.52
N ALA A 237 32.83 9.32 2.35
CA ALA A 237 34.25 9.19 2.64
C ALA A 237 35.07 8.65 1.45
N GLU A 238 34.43 7.87 0.57
CA GLU A 238 35.07 7.29 -0.63
C GLU A 238 34.99 8.26 -1.83
N ALA A 239 33.85 8.92 -2.00
CA ALA A 239 33.65 9.88 -3.07
C ALA A 239 32.80 11.06 -2.62
N ARG A 240 33.21 12.27 -3.00
CA ARG A 240 32.55 13.51 -2.62
C ARG A 240 31.07 13.50 -3.01
N GLY A 241 30.21 13.82 -2.05
CA GLY A 241 28.76 13.84 -2.24
C GLY A 241 28.12 12.45 -2.28
N GLY A 242 28.87 11.38 -2.03
CA GLY A 242 28.35 10.01 -2.05
C GLY A 242 27.96 9.51 -3.43
N LEU A 243 28.55 10.07 -4.50
CA LEU A 243 28.33 9.64 -5.89
C LEU A 243 29.45 8.70 -6.32
N ALA A 244 29.11 7.47 -6.69
CA ALA A 244 30.08 6.51 -7.20
C ALA A 244 30.66 7.00 -8.55
N THR A 245 31.99 6.94 -8.70
CA THR A 245 32.68 7.32 -9.94
C THR A 245 32.28 6.47 -11.15
N ALA A 246 31.90 5.21 -10.92
CA ALA A 246 31.39 4.31 -11.95
C ALA A 246 29.96 4.67 -12.42
N GLY A 247 29.25 5.55 -11.70
CA GLY A 247 27.86 5.89 -11.97
C GLY A 247 26.88 4.74 -11.61
N PRO A 248 25.60 4.89 -12.01
CA PRO A 248 24.56 3.88 -11.77
C PRO A 248 24.81 2.59 -12.55
N HIS A 249 24.58 1.46 -11.89
CA HIS A 249 24.60 0.13 -12.53
C HIS A 249 23.18 -0.36 -12.76
N VAL A 250 22.63 -0.05 -13.93
CA VAL A 250 21.24 -0.39 -14.29
C VAL A 250 21.17 -1.83 -14.79
N THR A 251 20.32 -2.65 -14.13
CA THR A 251 20.04 -4.01 -14.60
C THR A 251 19.24 -3.96 -15.92
N PRO A 252 19.60 -4.75 -16.93
CA PRO A 252 18.83 -4.80 -18.17
C PRO A 252 17.36 -5.19 -17.91
N PRO A 253 16.39 -4.54 -18.58
CA PRO A 253 14.98 -4.84 -18.36
C PRO A 253 14.61 -6.25 -18.82
N ALA A 254 13.82 -6.95 -18.03
CA ALA A 254 13.34 -8.29 -18.37
C ALA A 254 12.40 -8.28 -19.60
N ARG A 255 11.76 -7.14 -19.88
CA ARG A 255 10.82 -6.96 -21.00
C ARG A 255 10.90 -5.57 -21.57
N HIS A 256 10.58 -5.45 -22.85
CA HIS A 256 10.38 -4.15 -23.49
C HIS A 256 8.93 -3.68 -23.27
N VAL A 257 8.76 -2.64 -22.49
CA VAL A 257 7.44 -2.09 -22.12
C VAL A 257 7.23 -0.72 -22.76
N THR A 258 6.10 -0.53 -23.42
CA THR A 258 5.68 0.76 -23.97
C THR A 258 4.46 1.28 -23.19
N LEU A 259 4.61 2.39 -22.48
CA LEU A 259 3.50 3.08 -21.83
C LEU A 259 2.75 3.98 -22.81
N LEU A 260 1.44 3.80 -22.90
CA LEU A 260 0.56 4.56 -23.78
C LEU A 260 -0.39 5.45 -22.96
N GLN A 261 -0.48 6.71 -23.36
CA GLN A 261 -1.33 7.71 -22.71
C GLN A 261 -2.18 8.46 -23.72
N ARG A 262 -3.50 8.57 -23.47
CA ARG A 262 -4.40 9.35 -24.30
C ARG A 262 -4.24 10.86 -24.12
N LYS A 263 -3.99 11.30 -22.87
CA LYS A 263 -3.83 12.73 -22.55
C LYS A 263 -2.52 13.25 -23.12
N LYS A 264 -2.55 14.46 -23.68
CA LYS A 264 -1.33 15.19 -24.05
C LYS A 264 -0.52 15.56 -22.80
N GLY A 265 0.80 15.65 -22.93
CA GLY A 265 1.70 16.06 -21.86
C GLY A 265 2.57 14.93 -21.29
N LYS A 266 3.23 15.21 -20.19
CA LYS A 266 4.21 14.33 -19.56
C LYS A 266 3.56 13.06 -19.01
N LEU A 267 4.12 11.89 -19.32
CA LEU A 267 3.73 10.63 -18.68
C LEU A 267 3.90 10.72 -17.17
N GLY A 268 2.91 10.19 -16.44
CA GLY A 268 2.94 10.22 -14.99
C GLY A 268 2.79 11.63 -14.36
N ALA A 269 2.20 12.59 -15.08
CA ALA A 269 1.97 13.94 -14.52
C ALA A 269 1.07 13.95 -13.28
N GLY A 270 0.22 12.94 -13.11
CA GLY A 270 -0.66 12.76 -11.93
C GLY A 270 -0.06 11.95 -10.80
N LEU A 271 1.18 11.49 -10.91
CA LEU A 271 1.86 10.80 -9.81
C LEU A 271 2.19 11.77 -8.67
N GLY A 272 2.38 11.23 -7.45
CA GLY A 272 2.77 12.00 -6.27
C GLY A 272 3.95 12.93 -6.56
N LYS A 273 3.88 14.15 -6.05
CA LYS A 273 4.88 15.19 -6.36
C LYS A 273 6.28 14.78 -5.88
N THR A 274 6.35 14.13 -4.74
CA THR A 274 7.61 13.74 -4.09
C THR A 274 8.16 12.40 -4.58
N THR A 275 7.34 11.51 -5.16
CA THR A 275 7.74 10.16 -5.59
C THR A 275 7.68 9.96 -7.10
N GLY A 276 6.87 10.73 -7.81
CA GLY A 276 6.65 10.53 -9.24
C GLY A 276 7.89 10.70 -10.14
N TRP A 277 8.91 11.40 -9.65
CA TRP A 277 10.18 11.51 -10.37
C TRP A 277 10.98 10.20 -10.31
N ILE A 278 10.90 9.47 -9.18
CA ILE A 278 11.54 8.16 -9.00
C ILE A 278 10.98 7.18 -10.04
N HIS A 279 9.66 6.97 -10.04
CA HIS A 279 8.99 6.09 -11.00
C HIS A 279 9.33 6.41 -12.47
N ARG A 280 9.41 7.70 -12.81
CA ARG A 280 9.82 8.11 -14.15
C ARG A 280 11.29 7.84 -14.45
N THR A 281 12.16 7.89 -13.46
CA THR A 281 13.59 7.60 -13.62
C THR A 281 13.83 6.11 -13.77
N THR A 282 13.16 5.30 -12.97
CA THR A 282 13.26 3.83 -13.02
C THR A 282 12.82 3.25 -14.37
N LEU A 283 11.84 3.89 -15.05
CA LEU A 283 11.30 3.41 -16.33
C LEU A 283 11.92 4.05 -17.58
N LYS A 284 12.98 4.83 -17.44
CA LYS A 284 13.72 5.42 -18.58
C LYS A 284 14.86 4.53 -19.05
#